data_2e7c3e351af84043905cca644891ec8d
#
_entry.id   2e7c3e351af84043905cca644891ec8d
#
_cell.length_a   1.000
_cell.length_b   1.000
_cell.length_c   1.000
_cell.angle_alpha   90.00
_cell.angle_beta   90.00
_cell.angle_gamma   90.00
#
_symmetry.space_group_name_H-M   'P 1'
#
loop_
_entity.id
_entity.type
_entity.pdbx_description
1 polymer ?
#
loop_
_entity_poly.entity_id
_entity_poly.type
_entity_poly.pdbx_seq_one_letter_code
_entity_poly.pdbx_strand_id
1 'polypeptide(L)'
;MLTDRMVLLTCDGESGRIAARYLAARFSALAVIVEDPVPRSQLVRRRIKRLGVAQVGGQLAFMAFQRMQHRISRPRIAEIVRGSGLDACWPDGCEPIRVPSVNSHGCIVQLRKLHPRAVLVIGTRIIAGEVLRAVDAPFINYHAGITPKYRGVHGGYWARAEGDDGNFGVTVHLVDEGIDTGGVLYQARLVPTRKDNYSTYPYLQLAAALPLLERAARDVVAGTLRPERVDLPSRLWSHPTLWRYIKTGLARGVW
;
A
#
# COMPACT_ATOMS: atom_id res chain seq x y z
N MET A 1 1.87 -28.16 16.33
CA MET A 1 0.80 -27.18 16.02
C MET A 1 1.40 -26.13 15.11
N LEU A 2 0.86 -25.97 13.90
CA LEU A 2 1.20 -24.83 13.03
C LEU A 2 0.69 -23.58 13.75
N THR A 3 1.59 -22.70 14.14
CA THR A 3 1.21 -21.43 14.77
C THR A 3 0.54 -20.55 13.70
N ASP A 4 -0.63 -19.95 13.98
CA ASP A 4 -1.31 -18.98 13.10
C ASP A 4 -0.51 -17.68 12.97
N ARG A 5 0.80 -17.83 12.69
CA ARG A 5 1.71 -16.70 12.59
C ARG A 5 1.46 -15.91 11.33
N MET A 6 1.21 -14.62 11.48
CA MET A 6 1.18 -13.65 10.39
C MET A 6 2.53 -12.96 10.26
N VAL A 7 2.95 -12.69 9.04
CA VAL A 7 4.10 -11.84 8.77
C VAL A 7 3.63 -10.59 8.04
N LEU A 8 3.99 -9.41 8.54
CA LEU A 8 3.81 -8.14 7.84
C LEU A 8 5.13 -7.77 7.17
N LEU A 9 5.13 -7.67 5.84
CA LEU A 9 6.20 -7.05 5.05
C LEU A 9 5.86 -5.59 4.81
N THR A 10 6.73 -4.67 5.23
CA THR A 10 6.47 -3.23 5.08
C THR A 10 7.77 -2.44 4.92
N CYS A 11 7.66 -1.15 4.67
CA CYS A 11 8.76 -0.18 4.82
C CYS A 11 8.63 0.60 6.15
N ASP A 12 9.71 1.24 6.59
CA ASP A 12 9.69 2.09 7.79
C ASP A 12 9.00 3.42 7.49
N GLY A 13 7.69 3.38 7.39
CA GLY A 13 6.82 4.51 7.13
C GLY A 13 5.60 4.51 8.07
N GLU A 14 4.90 5.62 8.11
CA GLU A 14 3.72 5.80 8.97
C GLU A 14 2.65 4.73 8.70
N SER A 15 2.36 4.44 7.42
CA SER A 15 1.41 3.39 7.03
C SER A 15 1.80 2.00 7.53
N GLY A 16 3.11 1.68 7.50
CA GLY A 16 3.64 0.41 8.01
C GLY A 16 3.47 0.27 9.51
N ARG A 17 3.75 1.36 10.27
CA ARG A 17 3.59 1.39 11.72
C ARG A 17 2.11 1.27 12.13
N ILE A 18 1.23 2.04 11.48
CA ILE A 18 -0.22 1.94 11.68
C ILE A 18 -0.71 0.50 11.47
N ALA A 19 -0.28 -0.12 10.37
CA ALA A 19 -0.67 -1.49 10.05
C ALA A 19 -0.12 -2.49 11.07
N ALA A 20 1.15 -2.36 11.47
CA ALA A 20 1.76 -3.21 12.50
C ALA A 20 1.00 -3.10 13.82
N ARG A 21 0.70 -1.88 14.28
CA ARG A 21 -0.08 -1.64 15.52
C ARG A 21 -1.48 -2.22 15.43
N TYR A 22 -2.17 -1.99 14.32
CA TYR A 22 -3.51 -2.52 14.08
C TYR A 22 -3.55 -4.05 14.10
N LEU A 23 -2.61 -4.69 13.40
CA LEU A 23 -2.57 -6.14 13.26
C LEU A 23 -2.07 -6.83 14.54
N ALA A 24 -1.10 -6.25 15.27
CA ALA A 24 -0.61 -6.79 16.53
C ALA A 24 -1.70 -6.86 17.60
N ALA A 25 -2.65 -5.93 17.61
CA ALA A 25 -3.80 -5.96 18.51
C ALA A 25 -4.81 -7.09 18.19
N ARG A 26 -4.68 -7.76 17.03
CA ARG A 26 -5.65 -8.73 16.49
C ARG A 26 -5.07 -10.13 16.27
N PHE A 27 -3.77 -10.22 16.11
CA PHE A 27 -3.05 -11.48 15.88
C PHE A 27 -1.94 -11.61 16.93
N SER A 28 -2.07 -12.58 17.80
CA SER A 28 -1.11 -12.83 18.90
C SER A 28 0.28 -13.22 18.43
N ALA A 29 0.40 -13.74 17.21
CA ALA A 29 1.66 -14.16 16.59
C ALA A 29 1.92 -13.36 15.31
N LEU A 30 2.19 -12.06 15.43
CA LEU A 30 2.59 -11.19 14.33
C LEU A 30 4.11 -10.96 14.35
N ALA A 31 4.80 -11.28 13.26
CA ALA A 31 6.18 -10.84 13.01
C ALA A 31 6.18 -9.71 11.97
N VAL A 32 7.03 -8.72 12.16
CA VAL A 32 7.15 -7.58 11.23
C VAL A 32 8.53 -7.59 10.59
N ILE A 33 8.57 -7.61 9.26
CA ILE A 33 9.79 -7.46 8.48
C ILE A 33 9.73 -6.11 7.77
N VAL A 34 10.75 -5.29 8.01
CA VAL A 34 10.84 -3.93 7.47
C VAL A 34 11.99 -3.85 6.48
N GLU A 35 11.68 -3.44 5.24
CA GLU A 35 12.71 -3.23 4.23
C GLU A 35 13.30 -1.82 4.30
N ASP A 36 14.60 -1.73 4.00
CA ASP A 36 15.27 -0.44 3.90
C ASP A 36 14.80 0.36 2.69
N PRO A 37 14.73 1.69 2.79
CA PRO A 37 14.33 2.54 1.68
C PRO A 37 15.32 2.45 0.52
N VAL A 38 14.80 2.41 -0.72
CA VAL A 38 15.66 2.46 -1.91
C VAL A 38 16.33 3.83 -1.98
N PRO A 39 17.66 3.91 -2.21
CA PRO A 39 18.36 5.18 -2.39
C PRO A 39 17.69 6.04 -3.48
N ARG A 40 17.43 7.31 -3.16
CA ARG A 40 16.72 8.24 -4.05
C ARG A 40 17.39 8.38 -5.41
N SER A 41 18.72 8.42 -5.45
CA SER A 41 19.50 8.48 -6.68
C SER A 41 19.22 7.30 -7.62
N GLN A 42 19.12 6.10 -7.07
CA GLN A 42 18.83 4.89 -7.84
C GLN A 42 17.40 4.93 -8.39
N LEU A 43 16.41 5.38 -7.59
CA LEU A 43 15.03 5.54 -8.04
C LEU A 43 14.91 6.55 -9.18
N VAL A 44 15.56 7.72 -9.05
CA VAL A 44 15.55 8.78 -10.05
C VAL A 44 16.20 8.28 -11.35
N ARG A 45 17.38 7.65 -11.27
CA ARG A 45 18.07 7.11 -12.45
C ARG A 45 17.23 6.07 -13.20
N ARG A 46 16.59 5.14 -12.48
CA ARG A 46 15.68 4.14 -13.08
C ARG A 46 14.47 4.78 -13.75
N ARG A 47 13.88 5.81 -13.11
CA ARG A 47 12.73 6.54 -13.66
C ARG A 47 13.11 7.33 -14.91
N ILE A 48 14.26 8.02 -14.92
CA ILE A 48 14.75 8.75 -16.09
C ILE A 48 14.92 7.81 -17.28
N LYS A 49 15.54 6.64 -17.07
CA LYS A 49 15.72 5.63 -18.13
C LYS A 49 14.38 5.15 -18.73
N ARG A 50 13.31 5.08 -17.92
CA ARG A 50 12.00 4.54 -18.34
C ARG A 50 11.04 5.60 -18.86
N LEU A 51 11.06 6.81 -18.29
CA LEU A 51 10.05 7.84 -18.53
C LEU A 51 10.60 9.11 -19.18
N GLY A 52 11.92 9.25 -19.26
CA GLY A 52 12.59 10.47 -19.76
C GLY A 52 12.72 11.56 -18.69
N VAL A 53 13.63 12.54 -18.97
CA VAL A 53 14.01 13.59 -18.02
C VAL A 53 12.85 14.53 -17.72
N ALA A 54 12.09 14.96 -18.74
CA ALA A 54 10.97 15.90 -18.57
C ALA A 54 9.88 15.37 -17.66
N GLN A 55 9.48 14.11 -17.86
CA GLN A 55 8.47 13.44 -17.02
C GLN A 55 8.94 13.31 -15.58
N VAL A 56 10.20 12.89 -15.38
CA VAL A 56 10.78 12.74 -14.04
C VAL A 56 10.98 14.08 -13.36
N GLY A 57 11.41 15.12 -14.08
CA GLY A 57 11.49 16.48 -13.57
C GLY A 57 10.17 16.99 -13.02
N GLY A 58 9.06 16.78 -13.78
CA GLY A 58 7.73 17.12 -13.33
C GLY A 58 7.24 16.30 -12.12
N GLN A 59 7.64 15.03 -12.02
CA GLN A 59 7.34 14.21 -10.83
C GLN A 59 8.12 14.67 -9.61
N LEU A 60 9.39 15.05 -9.76
CA LEU A 60 10.20 15.58 -8.66
C LEU A 60 9.68 16.94 -8.15
N ALA A 61 9.28 17.83 -9.07
CA ALA A 61 8.63 19.10 -8.72
C ALA A 61 7.31 18.84 -7.96
N PHE A 62 6.51 17.89 -8.41
CA PHE A 62 5.31 17.45 -7.71
C PHE A 62 5.61 16.91 -6.30
N MET A 63 6.63 16.06 -6.15
CA MET A 63 7.02 15.53 -4.84
C MET A 63 7.52 16.63 -3.87
N ALA A 64 8.17 17.66 -4.37
CA ALA A 64 8.55 18.82 -3.57
C ALA A 64 7.32 19.62 -3.11
N PHE A 65 6.39 19.88 -4.01
CA PHE A 65 5.10 20.52 -3.71
C PHE A 65 4.29 19.71 -2.68
N GLN A 66 4.24 18.40 -2.84
CA GLN A 66 3.51 17.50 -1.94
C GLN A 66 4.02 17.53 -0.49
N ARG A 67 5.31 17.78 -0.27
CA ARG A 67 5.83 17.95 1.11
C ARG A 67 5.20 19.15 1.81
N MET A 68 4.98 20.24 1.08
CA MET A 68 4.30 21.42 1.61
C MET A 68 2.81 21.11 1.86
N GLN A 69 2.13 20.54 0.87
CA GLN A 69 0.71 20.16 1.00
C GLN A 69 0.49 19.17 2.16
N HIS A 70 1.37 18.20 2.34
CA HIS A 70 1.30 17.26 3.45
C HIS A 70 1.41 17.96 4.82
N ARG A 71 2.30 18.97 4.95
CA ARG A 71 2.40 19.76 6.18
C ARG A 71 1.11 20.51 6.49
N ILE A 72 0.49 21.11 5.49
CA ILE A 72 -0.79 21.83 5.63
C ILE A 72 -1.92 20.83 5.98
N SER A 73 -1.87 19.62 5.43
CA SER A 73 -2.89 18.60 5.63
C SER A 73 -2.76 17.83 6.96
N ARG A 74 -1.70 18.06 7.76
CA ARG A 74 -1.46 17.36 9.04
C ARG A 74 -2.68 17.36 10.00
N PRO A 75 -3.41 18.49 10.21
CA PRO A 75 -4.57 18.47 11.10
C PRO A 75 -5.66 17.50 10.60
N ARG A 76 -5.91 17.47 9.30
CA ARG A 76 -6.88 16.54 8.70
C ARG A 76 -6.41 15.09 8.75
N ILE A 77 -5.13 14.84 8.51
CA ILE A 77 -4.52 13.51 8.67
C ILE A 77 -4.72 13.02 10.12
N ALA A 78 -4.40 13.86 11.10
CA ALA A 78 -4.59 13.53 12.52
C ALA A 78 -6.07 13.29 12.88
N GLU A 79 -7.00 14.03 12.28
CA GLU A 79 -8.45 13.79 12.42
C GLU A 79 -8.85 12.41 11.88
N ILE A 80 -8.37 12.04 10.68
CA ILE A 80 -8.65 10.75 10.06
C ILE A 80 -8.07 9.61 10.91
N VAL A 81 -6.80 9.72 11.30
CA VAL A 81 -6.11 8.69 12.10
C VAL A 81 -6.84 8.47 13.43
N ARG A 82 -7.13 9.54 14.19
CA ARG A 82 -7.86 9.43 15.45
C ARG A 82 -9.30 8.95 15.27
N GLY A 83 -10.02 9.50 14.29
CA GLY A 83 -11.41 9.14 14.02
C GLY A 83 -11.58 7.67 13.57
N SER A 84 -10.52 7.09 13.03
CA SER A 84 -10.48 5.67 12.65
C SER A 84 -9.88 4.77 13.74
N GLY A 85 -9.56 5.29 14.92
CA GLY A 85 -8.94 4.53 16.01
C GLY A 85 -7.54 3.98 15.65
N LEU A 86 -6.82 4.66 14.76
CA LEU A 86 -5.50 4.25 14.31
C LEU A 86 -4.39 4.95 15.10
N ASP A 87 -3.23 4.30 15.20
CA ASP A 87 -2.04 4.81 15.87
C ASP A 87 -0.81 4.53 15.00
N ALA A 88 0.03 5.54 14.82
CA ALA A 88 1.25 5.48 14.01
C ALA A 88 2.51 5.08 14.79
N CYS A 89 2.36 4.68 16.05
CA CYS A 89 3.45 4.11 16.85
C CYS A 89 3.67 2.64 16.51
N TRP A 90 4.90 2.17 16.69
CA TRP A 90 5.14 0.72 16.69
C TRP A 90 4.38 0.04 17.82
N PRO A 91 3.94 -1.23 17.66
CA PRO A 91 3.37 -1.99 18.79
C PRO A 91 4.38 -2.10 19.93
N ASP A 92 3.87 -2.10 21.16
CA ASP A 92 4.72 -2.24 22.33
C ASP A 92 5.44 -3.60 22.32
N GLY A 93 6.76 -3.59 22.57
CA GLY A 93 7.59 -4.80 22.49
C GLY A 93 7.82 -5.34 21.07
N CYS A 94 7.38 -4.64 20.03
CA CYS A 94 7.66 -5.05 18.64
C CYS A 94 9.10 -4.70 18.26
N GLU A 95 9.88 -5.72 17.94
CA GLU A 95 11.22 -5.58 17.35
C GLU A 95 11.17 -5.98 15.86
N PRO A 96 11.03 -5.01 14.93
CA PRO A 96 10.96 -5.32 13.53
C PRO A 96 12.27 -5.93 13.01
N ILE A 97 12.17 -7.01 12.25
CA ILE A 97 13.29 -7.62 11.54
C ILE A 97 13.63 -6.74 10.35
N ARG A 98 14.84 -6.14 10.34
CA ARG A 98 15.27 -5.27 9.23
C ARG A 98 15.96 -6.08 8.14
N VAL A 99 15.59 -5.79 6.89
CA VAL A 99 16.19 -6.38 5.70
C VAL A 99 16.52 -5.29 4.66
N PRO A 100 17.60 -5.42 3.90
CA PRO A 100 17.95 -4.43 2.87
C PRO A 100 16.87 -4.31 1.77
N SER A 101 16.13 -5.39 1.56
CA SER A 101 15.04 -5.48 0.58
C SER A 101 14.15 -6.67 0.91
N VAL A 102 12.86 -6.56 0.64
CA VAL A 102 11.95 -7.73 0.63
C VAL A 102 12.43 -8.81 -0.34
N ASN A 103 13.21 -8.43 -1.37
CA ASN A 103 13.79 -9.34 -2.36
C ASN A 103 15.22 -9.80 -2.01
N SER A 104 15.69 -9.57 -0.79
CA SER A 104 17.01 -10.04 -0.36
C SER A 104 16.94 -11.50 0.11
N HIS A 105 18.08 -12.22 -0.03
CA HIS A 105 18.21 -13.55 0.53
C HIS A 105 17.90 -13.58 2.05
N GLY A 106 18.29 -12.52 2.79
CA GLY A 106 17.95 -12.37 4.20
C GLY A 106 16.46 -12.38 4.47
N CYS A 107 15.65 -11.74 3.61
CA CYS A 107 14.19 -11.79 3.73
C CYS A 107 13.64 -13.20 3.51
N ILE A 108 14.13 -13.92 2.50
CA ILE A 108 13.74 -15.31 2.23
C ILE A 108 14.05 -16.22 3.44
N VAL A 109 15.25 -16.08 4.01
CA VAL A 109 15.66 -16.84 5.21
C VAL A 109 14.72 -16.55 6.39
N GLN A 110 14.37 -15.28 6.62
CA GLN A 110 13.45 -14.92 7.70
C GLN A 110 12.04 -15.47 7.46
N LEU A 111 11.50 -15.35 6.25
CA LEU A 111 10.19 -15.90 5.90
C LEU A 111 10.14 -17.42 6.14
N ARG A 112 11.17 -18.14 5.70
CA ARG A 112 11.28 -19.59 5.93
C ARG A 112 11.35 -19.94 7.42
N LYS A 113 12.15 -19.19 8.20
CA LYS A 113 12.28 -19.38 9.67
C LYS A 113 10.96 -19.12 10.41
N LEU A 114 10.19 -18.14 9.95
CA LEU A 114 8.95 -17.75 10.59
C LEU A 114 7.79 -18.70 10.29
N HIS A 115 7.82 -19.45 9.19
CA HIS A 115 6.75 -20.35 8.74
C HIS A 115 5.36 -19.69 8.80
N PRO A 116 5.13 -18.56 8.08
CA PRO A 116 3.88 -17.81 8.16
C PRO A 116 2.68 -18.59 7.61
N ARG A 117 1.49 -18.37 8.18
CA ARG A 117 0.21 -18.78 7.57
C ARG A 117 -0.22 -17.83 6.46
N ALA A 118 0.08 -16.53 6.61
CA ALA A 118 -0.08 -15.54 5.58
C ALA A 118 1.01 -14.46 5.69
N VAL A 119 1.36 -13.87 4.55
CA VAL A 119 2.27 -12.73 4.45
C VAL A 119 1.47 -11.52 3.99
N LEU A 120 1.29 -10.54 4.89
CA LEU A 120 0.59 -9.29 4.63
C LEU A 120 1.59 -8.27 4.11
N VAL A 121 1.23 -7.56 3.04
CA VAL A 121 2.16 -6.68 2.32
C VAL A 121 1.60 -5.25 2.30
N ILE A 122 2.38 -4.30 2.78
CA ILE A 122 1.98 -2.87 2.80
C ILE A 122 3.17 -1.99 2.45
N GLY A 123 3.10 -1.32 1.30
CA GLY A 123 4.02 -0.24 0.93
C GLY A 123 5.46 -0.69 0.63
N THR A 124 5.67 -1.96 0.33
CA THR A 124 6.98 -2.49 -0.11
C THR A 124 7.25 -2.18 -1.58
N ARG A 125 8.47 -2.47 -2.04
CA ARG A 125 8.73 -2.62 -3.47
C ARG A 125 8.05 -3.86 -4.02
N ILE A 126 7.96 -3.97 -5.37
CA ILE A 126 7.45 -5.17 -6.05
C ILE A 126 8.21 -6.39 -5.55
N ILE A 127 7.48 -7.43 -5.15
CA ILE A 127 8.03 -8.67 -4.62
C ILE A 127 8.39 -9.58 -5.80
N ALA A 128 9.62 -10.10 -5.79
CA ALA A 128 10.09 -11.00 -6.82
C ALA A 128 9.47 -12.40 -6.68
N GLY A 129 9.27 -13.10 -7.80
CA GLY A 129 8.72 -14.45 -7.80
C GLY A 129 9.47 -15.45 -6.92
N GLU A 130 10.79 -15.29 -6.76
CA GLU A 130 11.59 -16.11 -5.85
C GLU A 130 11.13 -15.98 -4.39
N VAL A 131 10.77 -14.77 -3.95
CA VAL A 131 10.26 -14.53 -2.59
C VAL A 131 8.85 -15.09 -2.43
N LEU A 132 7.99 -14.91 -3.44
CA LEU A 132 6.63 -15.45 -3.43
C LEU A 132 6.63 -16.99 -3.31
N ARG A 133 7.63 -17.65 -3.91
CA ARG A 133 7.79 -19.11 -3.84
C ARG A 133 8.62 -19.60 -2.65
N ALA A 134 9.08 -18.68 -1.79
CA ALA A 134 9.96 -19.05 -0.66
C ALA A 134 9.23 -19.77 0.47
N VAL A 135 7.94 -19.58 0.61
CA VAL A 135 7.06 -20.16 1.63
C VAL A 135 5.72 -20.58 1.02
N ASP A 136 5.12 -21.61 1.57
CA ASP A 136 3.78 -22.07 1.20
C ASP A 136 2.72 -21.27 2.00
N ALA A 137 2.66 -19.97 1.72
CA ALA A 137 1.72 -19.05 2.36
C ALA A 137 1.28 -18.00 1.34
N PRO A 138 0.01 -17.60 1.31
CA PRO A 138 -0.45 -16.54 0.43
C PRO A 138 0.15 -15.18 0.84
N PHE A 139 0.61 -14.43 -0.16
CA PHE A 139 0.96 -13.02 0.00
C PHE A 139 -0.25 -12.17 -0.32
N ILE A 140 -0.67 -11.34 0.62
CA ILE A 140 -1.88 -10.51 0.53
C ILE A 140 -1.48 -9.06 0.63
N ASN A 141 -1.75 -8.29 -0.42
CA ASN A 141 -1.43 -6.87 -0.51
C ASN A 141 -2.66 -5.99 -0.29
N TYR A 142 -2.46 -4.87 0.37
CA TYR A 142 -3.36 -3.73 0.33
C TYR A 142 -2.92 -2.76 -0.77
N HIS A 143 -3.83 -2.43 -1.66
CA HIS A 143 -3.63 -1.44 -2.73
C HIS A 143 -4.59 -0.26 -2.57
N ALA A 144 -4.05 0.98 -2.68
CA ALA A 144 -4.81 2.23 -2.57
C ALA A 144 -5.49 2.61 -3.89
N GLY A 145 -6.34 1.72 -4.40
CA GLY A 145 -7.09 1.86 -5.63
C GLY A 145 -8.00 0.67 -5.89
N ILE A 146 -9.00 0.83 -6.75
CA ILE A 146 -9.85 -0.26 -7.21
C ILE A 146 -9.16 -0.96 -8.38
N THR A 147 -8.67 -2.19 -8.17
CA THR A 147 -8.07 -3.02 -9.21
C THR A 147 -9.13 -3.79 -9.99
N PRO A 148 -8.87 -4.10 -11.25
CA PRO A 148 -7.69 -3.81 -12.05
C PRO A 148 -7.65 -2.39 -12.66
N LYS A 149 -8.65 -1.53 -12.44
CA LYS A 149 -8.79 -0.25 -13.12
C LYS A 149 -7.71 0.78 -12.71
N TYR A 150 -7.35 0.81 -11.43
CA TYR A 150 -6.41 1.78 -10.86
C TYR A 150 -5.22 1.09 -10.21
N ARG A 151 -4.44 0.31 -10.99
CA ARG A 151 -3.21 -0.34 -10.54
C ARG A 151 -2.03 0.65 -10.45
N GLY A 152 -1.02 0.33 -9.66
CA GLY A 152 0.22 1.11 -9.53
C GLY A 152 0.21 2.06 -8.35
N VAL A 153 0.31 3.37 -8.57
CA VAL A 153 0.40 4.31 -7.44
C VAL A 153 -0.73 5.33 -7.44
N HIS A 154 -1.22 5.64 -6.24
CA HIS A 154 -2.26 6.66 -5.99
C HIS A 154 -3.57 6.42 -6.75
N GLY A 155 -4.04 5.17 -6.79
CA GLY A 155 -5.25 4.79 -7.54
C GLY A 155 -6.48 5.62 -7.16
N GLY A 156 -6.66 5.96 -5.87
CA GLY A 156 -7.74 6.85 -5.44
C GLY A 156 -7.65 8.25 -6.02
N TYR A 157 -6.46 8.87 -6.04
CA TYR A 157 -6.28 10.16 -6.71
C TYR A 157 -6.62 10.07 -8.21
N TRP A 158 -6.17 9.01 -8.88
CA TRP A 158 -6.43 8.85 -10.30
C TRP A 158 -7.91 8.61 -10.60
N ALA A 159 -8.63 7.88 -9.76
CA ALA A 159 -10.07 7.72 -9.90
C ALA A 159 -10.77 9.09 -9.90
N ARG A 160 -10.44 9.95 -8.94
CA ARG A 160 -10.96 11.31 -8.89
C ARG A 160 -10.51 12.20 -10.05
N ALA A 161 -9.23 12.11 -10.40
CA ALA A 161 -8.65 12.88 -11.50
C ALA A 161 -9.27 12.55 -12.86
N GLU A 162 -9.74 11.32 -13.06
CA GLU A 162 -10.45 10.89 -14.28
C GLU A 162 -11.98 11.13 -14.19
N GLY A 163 -12.50 11.61 -13.05
CA GLY A 163 -13.95 11.84 -12.83
C GLY A 163 -14.71 10.56 -12.54
N ASP A 164 -14.03 9.55 -12.05
CA ASP A 164 -14.58 8.23 -11.71
C ASP A 164 -14.65 8.07 -10.19
N ASP A 165 -15.32 9.02 -9.55
CA ASP A 165 -15.42 9.12 -8.08
C ASP A 165 -16.01 7.85 -7.45
N GLY A 166 -16.88 7.13 -8.16
CA GLY A 166 -17.42 5.84 -7.73
C GLY A 166 -16.40 4.73 -7.57
N ASN A 167 -15.18 4.88 -8.12
CA ASN A 167 -14.06 3.98 -7.96
C ASN A 167 -12.92 4.56 -7.11
N PHE A 168 -13.19 5.58 -6.29
CA PHE A 168 -12.29 5.96 -5.20
C PHE A 168 -12.41 4.91 -4.10
N GLY A 169 -11.34 4.15 -3.86
CA GLY A 169 -11.42 3.05 -2.89
C GLY A 169 -10.12 2.30 -2.72
N VAL A 170 -10.24 1.08 -2.20
CA VAL A 170 -9.14 0.18 -1.88
C VAL A 170 -9.42 -1.22 -2.37
N THR A 171 -8.37 -1.97 -2.62
CA THR A 171 -8.41 -3.40 -2.92
C THR A 171 -7.44 -4.15 -2.02
N VAL A 172 -7.90 -5.26 -1.44
CA VAL A 172 -7.07 -6.30 -0.85
C VAL A 172 -7.06 -7.46 -1.85
N HIS A 173 -5.87 -7.89 -2.26
CA HIS A 173 -5.70 -8.89 -3.31
C HIS A 173 -4.50 -9.79 -3.04
N LEU A 174 -4.46 -10.97 -3.66
CA LEU A 174 -3.28 -11.81 -3.67
C LEU A 174 -2.15 -11.12 -4.45
N VAL A 175 -0.92 -11.35 -4.03
CA VAL A 175 0.26 -10.88 -4.77
C VAL A 175 0.67 -11.95 -5.77
N ASP A 176 0.84 -11.55 -7.02
CA ASP A 176 1.44 -12.32 -8.10
C ASP A 176 2.70 -11.63 -8.65
N GLU A 177 3.27 -12.12 -9.73
CA GLU A 177 4.46 -11.54 -10.36
C GLU A 177 4.17 -10.22 -11.11
N GLY A 178 2.88 -9.85 -11.26
CA GLY A 178 2.47 -8.59 -11.87
C GLY A 178 2.39 -7.43 -10.88
N ILE A 179 1.99 -6.25 -11.37
CA ILE A 179 1.75 -5.08 -10.51
C ILE A 179 0.25 -4.98 -10.27
N ASP A 180 -0.19 -5.30 -9.04
CA ASP A 180 -1.58 -5.27 -8.60
C ASP A 180 -2.53 -6.04 -9.56
N THR A 181 -2.10 -7.24 -10.00
CA THR A 181 -2.82 -8.10 -10.96
C THR A 181 -3.41 -9.35 -10.33
N GLY A 182 -3.02 -9.68 -9.11
CA GLY A 182 -3.50 -10.88 -8.41
C GLY A 182 -4.99 -10.85 -8.10
N GLY A 183 -5.56 -12.02 -7.85
CA GLY A 183 -6.97 -12.19 -7.57
C GLY A 183 -7.47 -11.32 -6.42
N VAL A 184 -8.58 -10.64 -6.62
CA VAL A 184 -9.19 -9.72 -5.65
C VAL A 184 -9.84 -10.53 -4.53
N LEU A 185 -9.55 -10.15 -3.29
CA LEU A 185 -10.17 -10.74 -2.10
C LEU A 185 -11.30 -9.84 -1.59
N TYR A 186 -11.00 -8.55 -1.44
CA TYR A 186 -11.96 -7.56 -0.94
C TYR A 186 -11.74 -6.21 -1.59
N GLN A 187 -12.82 -5.46 -1.76
CA GLN A 187 -12.80 -4.07 -2.17
C GLN A 187 -13.72 -3.23 -1.29
N ALA A 188 -13.34 -1.99 -1.03
CA ALA A 188 -14.21 -0.98 -0.44
C ALA A 188 -14.14 0.31 -1.25
N ARG A 189 -15.28 0.91 -1.54
CA ARG A 189 -15.39 2.22 -2.14
C ARG A 189 -15.62 3.26 -1.06
N LEU A 190 -15.00 4.42 -1.22
CA LEU A 190 -14.99 5.51 -0.25
C LEU A 190 -15.48 6.79 -0.90
N VAL A 191 -16.01 7.68 -0.08
CA VAL A 191 -16.42 9.03 -0.53
C VAL A 191 -15.57 10.04 0.25
N PRO A 192 -14.49 10.58 -0.35
CA PRO A 192 -13.73 11.63 0.30
C PRO A 192 -14.55 12.93 0.38
N THR A 193 -14.31 13.71 1.41
CA THR A 193 -14.95 15.00 1.61
C THR A 193 -14.19 16.11 0.88
N ARG A 194 -14.74 17.34 0.86
CA ARG A 194 -14.04 18.51 0.33
C ARG A 194 -12.78 18.91 1.10
N LYS A 195 -12.60 18.40 2.34
CA LYS A 195 -11.40 18.60 3.16
C LYS A 195 -10.26 17.66 2.75
N ASP A 196 -10.57 16.63 1.96
CA ASP A 196 -9.63 15.58 1.60
C ASP A 196 -8.92 15.89 0.28
N ASN A 197 -7.66 15.53 0.20
CA ASN A 197 -6.78 15.80 -0.91
C ASN A 197 -5.77 14.67 -1.09
N TYR A 198 -4.88 14.82 -2.06
CA TYR A 198 -3.84 13.84 -2.37
C TYR A 198 -3.04 13.37 -1.14
N SER A 199 -2.76 14.26 -0.18
CA SER A 199 -2.01 13.92 1.03
C SER A 199 -2.85 13.17 2.07
N THR A 200 -4.17 13.33 2.08
CA THR A 200 -5.08 12.68 3.04
C THR A 200 -5.67 11.36 2.51
N TYR A 201 -5.80 11.22 1.18
CA TYR A 201 -6.36 10.02 0.57
C TYR A 201 -5.71 8.71 1.04
N PRO A 202 -4.37 8.59 1.16
CA PRO A 202 -3.74 7.36 1.64
C PRO A 202 -4.19 6.94 3.04
N TYR A 203 -4.51 7.90 3.92
CA TYR A 203 -4.95 7.61 5.30
C TYR A 203 -6.40 7.13 5.33
N LEU A 204 -7.29 7.76 4.55
CA LEU A 204 -8.66 7.27 4.36
C LEU A 204 -8.67 5.84 3.81
N GLN A 205 -7.84 5.61 2.81
CA GLN A 205 -7.73 4.32 2.15
C GLN A 205 -7.13 3.25 3.07
N LEU A 206 -6.08 3.59 3.84
CA LEU A 206 -5.50 2.68 4.82
C LEU A 206 -6.51 2.30 5.90
N ALA A 207 -7.23 3.29 6.45
CA ALA A 207 -8.26 3.04 7.45
C ALA A 207 -9.33 2.05 6.99
N ALA A 208 -9.77 2.17 5.73
CA ALA A 208 -10.73 1.26 5.14
C ALA A 208 -10.15 -0.12 4.78
N ALA A 209 -8.85 -0.17 4.45
CA ALA A 209 -8.20 -1.40 4.02
C ALA A 209 -7.83 -2.33 5.18
N LEU A 210 -7.47 -1.79 6.35
CA LEU A 210 -7.00 -2.61 7.48
C LEU A 210 -8.02 -3.67 7.95
N PRO A 211 -9.33 -3.36 8.11
CA PRO A 211 -10.32 -4.39 8.43
C PRO A 211 -10.47 -5.45 7.33
N LEU A 212 -10.32 -5.08 6.06
CA LEU A 212 -10.38 -6.01 4.95
C LEU A 212 -9.14 -6.91 4.90
N LEU A 213 -7.98 -6.37 5.21
CA LEU A 213 -6.73 -7.13 5.30
C LEU A 213 -6.77 -8.12 6.47
N GLU A 214 -7.30 -7.69 7.63
CA GLU A 214 -7.56 -8.57 8.76
C GLU A 214 -8.49 -9.71 8.37
N ARG A 215 -9.61 -9.40 7.71
CA ARG A 215 -10.57 -10.39 7.23
C ARG A 215 -9.91 -11.41 6.31
N ALA A 216 -9.14 -10.95 5.32
CA ALA A 216 -8.42 -11.84 4.41
C ALA A 216 -7.42 -12.75 5.15
N ALA A 217 -6.72 -12.24 6.16
CA ALA A 217 -5.83 -13.04 7.00
C ALA A 217 -6.60 -14.11 7.80
N ARG A 218 -7.77 -13.77 8.34
CA ARG A 218 -8.65 -14.74 9.03
C ARG A 218 -9.19 -15.79 8.09
N ASP A 219 -9.53 -15.44 6.84
CA ASP A 219 -9.96 -16.41 5.83
C ASP A 219 -8.86 -17.41 5.47
N VAL A 220 -7.59 -16.99 5.48
CA VAL A 220 -6.45 -17.92 5.33
C VAL A 220 -6.42 -18.93 6.48
N VAL A 221 -6.59 -18.47 7.72
CA VAL A 221 -6.61 -19.37 8.89
C VAL A 221 -7.78 -20.35 8.82
N ALA A 222 -8.94 -19.86 8.41
CA ALA A 222 -10.16 -20.65 8.29
C ALA A 222 -10.18 -21.55 7.03
N GLY A 223 -9.24 -21.40 6.09
CA GLY A 223 -9.26 -22.14 4.82
C GLY A 223 -10.38 -21.71 3.87
N THR A 224 -10.93 -20.52 4.05
CA THR A 224 -12.06 -19.98 3.28
C THR A 224 -11.68 -18.89 2.29
N LEU A 225 -10.37 -18.63 2.12
CA LEU A 225 -9.87 -17.61 1.20
C LEU A 225 -10.32 -17.88 -0.24
N ARG A 226 -11.02 -16.94 -0.86
CA ARG A 226 -11.52 -17.08 -2.23
C ARG A 226 -11.20 -15.82 -3.04
N PRO A 227 -10.17 -15.88 -3.92
CA PRO A 227 -9.88 -14.79 -4.83
C PRO A 227 -10.92 -14.77 -5.97
N GLU A 228 -11.34 -13.55 -6.33
CA GLU A 228 -12.26 -13.30 -7.43
C GLU A 228 -11.57 -12.55 -8.56
N ARG A 229 -12.06 -12.75 -9.78
CA ARG A 229 -11.68 -11.95 -10.93
C ARG A 229 -12.71 -10.84 -11.13
N VAL A 230 -12.24 -9.59 -11.12
CA VAL A 230 -13.08 -8.41 -11.35
C VAL A 230 -12.99 -7.99 -12.81
N ASP A 231 -14.12 -7.88 -13.48
CA ASP A 231 -14.20 -7.44 -14.88
C ASP A 231 -14.29 -5.91 -14.95
N LEU A 232 -13.13 -5.27 -14.94
CA LEU A 232 -12.95 -3.83 -15.14
C LEU A 232 -11.78 -3.58 -16.10
N PRO A 233 -11.81 -2.49 -16.88
CA PRO A 233 -10.67 -2.10 -17.71
C PRO A 233 -9.40 -1.95 -16.87
N SER A 234 -8.30 -2.55 -17.30
CA SER A 234 -7.05 -2.56 -16.54
C SER A 234 -6.12 -1.44 -16.97
N ARG A 235 -5.67 -0.59 -16.03
CA ARG A 235 -4.70 0.48 -16.31
C ARG A 235 -3.69 0.65 -15.19
N LEU A 236 -2.40 0.78 -15.59
CA LEU A 236 -1.29 1.03 -14.67
C LEU A 236 -0.99 2.53 -14.59
N TRP A 237 -1.04 3.07 -13.38
CA TRP A 237 -0.83 4.48 -13.11
C TRP A 237 0.51 4.76 -12.42
N SER A 238 1.11 5.89 -12.75
CA SER A 238 2.35 6.38 -12.15
C SER A 238 2.11 7.68 -11.36
N HIS A 239 3.14 8.18 -10.68
CA HIS A 239 3.05 9.50 -10.02
C HIS A 239 2.68 10.59 -11.03
N PRO A 240 1.76 11.51 -10.68
CA PRO A 240 1.46 12.66 -11.51
C PRO A 240 2.67 13.58 -11.62
N THR A 241 2.73 14.36 -12.70
CA THR A 241 3.61 15.52 -12.80
C THR A 241 2.95 16.74 -12.14
N LEU A 242 3.72 17.74 -11.75
CA LEU A 242 3.18 18.95 -11.11
C LEU A 242 2.13 19.65 -11.99
N TRP A 243 2.42 19.81 -13.27
CA TRP A 243 1.48 20.46 -14.21
C TRP A 243 0.20 19.66 -14.41
N ARG A 244 0.28 18.31 -14.48
CA ARG A 244 -0.92 17.48 -14.56
C ARG A 244 -1.75 17.60 -13.28
N TYR A 245 -1.10 17.61 -12.11
CA TYR A 245 -1.76 17.80 -10.84
C TYR A 245 -2.48 19.15 -10.74
N ILE A 246 -1.79 20.26 -11.11
CA ILE A 246 -2.37 21.60 -11.12
C ILE A 246 -3.54 21.67 -12.11
N LYS A 247 -3.37 21.17 -13.34
CA LYS A 247 -4.45 21.12 -14.33
C LYS A 247 -5.68 20.38 -13.81
N THR A 248 -5.49 19.25 -13.14
CA THR A 248 -6.57 18.45 -12.54
C THR A 248 -7.24 19.22 -11.41
N GLY A 249 -6.46 19.85 -10.53
CA GLY A 249 -6.99 20.68 -9.44
C GLY A 249 -7.87 21.82 -9.94
N LEU A 250 -7.40 22.57 -10.94
CA LEU A 250 -8.16 23.68 -11.53
C LEU A 250 -9.41 23.23 -12.28
N ALA A 251 -9.33 22.12 -13.00
CA ALA A 251 -10.44 21.65 -13.83
C ALA A 251 -11.52 20.87 -13.05
N ARG A 252 -11.15 20.20 -11.98
CA ARG A 252 -12.01 19.25 -11.24
C ARG A 252 -12.09 19.48 -9.73
N GLY A 253 -11.33 20.43 -9.18
CA GLY A 253 -11.23 20.64 -7.73
C GLY A 253 -10.55 19.47 -6.97
N VAL A 254 -9.80 18.63 -7.67
CA VAL A 254 -9.12 17.45 -7.09
C VAL A 254 -7.68 17.81 -6.78
N TRP A 255 -7.39 18.01 -5.50
CA TRP A 255 -6.09 18.44 -4.99
C TRP A 255 -5.41 17.37 -4.12
#